data_9c9726fe928247cd8586c0149cc3a804
#
_entry.id   9c9726fe928247cd8586c0149cc3a804
#
_cell.length_a   1.000
_cell.length_b   1.000
_cell.length_c   1.000
_cell.angle_alpha   90.00
_cell.angle_beta   90.00
_cell.angle_gamma   90.00
#
_symmetry.space_group_name_H-M   'P 1'
#
loop_
_entity.id
_entity.type
_entity.pdbx_description
1 polymer ?
#
loop_
_entity_poly.entity_id
_entity_poly.type
_entity_poly.pdbx_seq_one_letter_code
_entity_poly.pdbx_strand_id
1 'polypeptide(L)'
;NIKGSLILLLAAFIWGTAFVAQTSGADSVGTFTFNTCRSVVGALFLLLVIVLLDSYGKRTSGGGKDTLQEPYSRTKWPVKGGVLCGIILFVAMSLQQYGIGIYPAGVAASGRAGFLTATYVVLVAICSVWMGKKLHPLIAVSIVGCIAGMYLLCMSGGFAGIYMGDVCEFLCAVGFMCHILTVEHFAKEDGIKLSCIQFAVCAILSGVMMLFTENVDFAGICAAGLPILYTGVLSSGIAYTLQIIGQKYAQASVASIVMSLESVFSVLAGWLVL
;
A
#
# COMPACT_ATOMS: atom_id res chain seq x y z
N ASN A 1 -12.73 -16.13 -6.40
CA ASN A 1 -11.70 -16.82 -7.19
C ASN A 1 -10.44 -17.00 -6.34
N ILE A 2 -10.10 -18.27 -6.00
CA ILE A 2 -8.99 -18.63 -5.10
C ILE A 2 -7.67 -17.98 -5.53
N LYS A 3 -7.40 -17.92 -6.84
CA LYS A 3 -6.18 -17.31 -7.37
C LYS A 3 -6.05 -15.83 -6.96
N GLY A 4 -7.12 -15.05 -7.10
CA GLY A 4 -7.11 -13.65 -6.68
C GLY A 4 -6.89 -13.50 -5.18
N SER A 5 -7.57 -14.32 -4.37
CA SER A 5 -7.41 -14.29 -2.91
C SER A 5 -5.99 -14.64 -2.45
N LEU A 6 -5.32 -15.62 -3.08
CA LEU A 6 -3.92 -15.96 -2.75
C LEU A 6 -2.95 -14.82 -3.11
N ILE A 7 -3.17 -14.16 -4.25
CA ILE A 7 -2.36 -12.99 -4.65
C ILE A 7 -2.53 -11.84 -3.64
N LEU A 8 -3.77 -11.56 -3.22
CA LEU A 8 -4.08 -10.52 -2.24
C LEU A 8 -3.57 -10.87 -0.84
N LEU A 9 -3.60 -12.16 -0.45
CA LEU A 9 -3.05 -12.61 0.82
C LEU A 9 -1.53 -12.40 0.88
N LEU A 10 -0.83 -12.67 -0.23
CA LEU A 10 0.61 -12.40 -0.31
C LEU A 10 0.90 -10.90 -0.18
N ALA A 11 0.08 -10.03 -0.81
CA ALA A 11 0.20 -8.59 -0.63
C ALA A 11 -0.03 -8.18 0.83
N ALA A 12 -1.06 -8.73 1.48
CA ALA A 12 -1.36 -8.49 2.90
C ALA A 12 -0.20 -8.90 3.82
N PHE A 13 0.43 -10.04 3.56
CA PHE A 13 1.60 -10.49 4.31
C PHE A 13 2.77 -9.50 4.16
N ILE A 14 3.07 -9.07 2.94
CA ILE A 14 4.15 -8.10 2.69
C ILE A 14 3.85 -6.77 3.39
N TRP A 15 2.62 -6.28 3.33
CA TRP A 15 2.25 -5.03 3.99
C TRP A 15 2.25 -5.12 5.50
N GLY A 16 1.76 -6.23 6.07
CA GLY A 16 1.81 -6.44 7.51
C GLY A 16 3.24 -6.34 8.05
N THR A 17 4.18 -7.02 7.40
CA THR A 17 5.61 -6.93 7.77
C THR A 17 6.23 -5.56 7.43
N ALA A 18 5.71 -4.84 6.43
CA ALA A 18 6.18 -3.50 6.09
C ALA A 18 5.88 -2.45 7.18
N PHE A 19 4.87 -2.64 8.02
CA PHE A 19 4.63 -1.74 9.16
C PHE A 19 5.80 -1.70 10.14
N VAL A 20 6.48 -2.84 10.36
CA VAL A 20 7.70 -2.90 11.17
C VAL A 20 8.81 -2.08 10.53
N ALA A 21 9.01 -2.22 9.21
CA ALA A 21 10.00 -1.44 8.49
C ALA A 21 9.66 0.07 8.49
N GLN A 22 8.38 0.44 8.37
CA GLN A 22 7.93 1.83 8.44
C GLN A 22 8.16 2.42 9.84
N THR A 23 7.89 1.68 10.91
CA THR A 23 8.17 2.11 12.29
C THR A 23 9.66 2.34 12.49
N SER A 24 10.50 1.37 12.12
CA SER A 24 11.96 1.52 12.20
C SER A 24 12.51 2.65 11.32
N GLY A 25 11.91 2.89 10.16
CA GLY A 25 12.30 4.00 9.28
C GLY A 25 11.92 5.37 9.83
N ALA A 26 10.78 5.47 10.53
CA ALA A 26 10.30 6.71 11.15
C ALA A 26 11.24 7.24 12.25
N ASP A 27 12.03 6.36 12.87
CA ASP A 27 13.02 6.75 13.88
C ASP A 27 14.24 7.48 13.27
N SER A 28 14.48 7.32 11.97
CA SER A 28 15.70 7.80 11.30
C SER A 28 15.45 8.98 10.35
N VAL A 29 14.30 9.08 9.72
CA VAL A 29 13.98 10.09 8.72
C VAL A 29 12.55 10.58 8.82
N GLY A 30 12.29 11.80 8.33
CA GLY A 30 10.95 12.35 8.26
C GLY A 30 10.02 11.59 7.30
N THR A 31 8.74 11.83 7.46
CA THR A 31 7.64 11.19 6.73
C THR A 31 7.80 11.28 5.22
N PHE A 32 8.05 12.50 4.72
CA PHE A 32 8.13 12.74 3.28
C PHE A 32 9.45 12.27 2.69
N THR A 33 10.55 12.34 3.45
CA THR A 33 11.84 11.75 3.08
C THR A 33 11.71 10.25 2.90
N PHE A 34 11.11 9.55 3.88
CA PHE A 34 10.88 8.11 3.79
C PHE A 34 10.01 7.75 2.59
N ASN A 35 8.86 8.45 2.42
CA ASN A 35 7.92 8.20 1.33
C ASN A 35 8.52 8.50 -0.05
N THR A 36 9.35 9.55 -0.17
CA THR A 36 10.09 9.85 -1.41
C THR A 36 11.03 8.72 -1.77
N CYS A 37 11.91 8.34 -0.84
CA CYS A 37 12.92 7.31 -1.08
C CYS A 37 12.28 5.96 -1.44
N ARG A 38 11.29 5.48 -0.65
CA ARG A 38 10.63 4.21 -0.95
C ARG A 38 9.86 4.23 -2.28
N SER A 39 9.24 5.37 -2.63
CA SER A 39 8.50 5.50 -3.88
C SER A 39 9.42 5.55 -5.10
N VAL A 40 10.57 6.25 -5.00
CA VAL A 40 11.61 6.24 -6.03
C VAL A 40 12.14 4.81 -6.24
N VAL A 41 12.49 4.11 -5.16
CA VAL A 41 12.96 2.71 -5.23
C VAL A 41 11.90 1.82 -5.86
N GLY A 42 10.62 1.95 -5.47
CA GLY A 42 9.52 1.19 -6.05
C GLY A 42 9.31 1.46 -7.53
N ALA A 43 9.32 2.73 -7.95
CA ALA A 43 9.18 3.11 -9.36
C ALA A 43 10.35 2.60 -10.22
N LEU A 44 11.59 2.74 -9.74
CA LEU A 44 12.78 2.24 -10.42
C LEU A 44 12.79 0.72 -10.53
N PHE A 45 12.39 0.01 -9.47
CA PHE A 45 12.23 -1.44 -9.49
C PHE A 45 11.21 -1.87 -10.55
N LEU A 46 10.06 -1.22 -10.63
CA LEU A 46 9.02 -1.52 -11.62
C LEU A 46 9.47 -1.19 -13.05
N LEU A 47 10.22 -0.11 -13.26
CA LEU A 47 10.84 0.18 -14.55
C LEU A 47 11.81 -0.93 -14.97
N LEU A 48 12.63 -1.42 -14.03
CA LEU A 48 13.53 -2.55 -14.28
C LEU A 48 12.74 -3.79 -14.69
N VAL A 49 11.65 -4.10 -13.98
CA VAL A 49 10.76 -5.23 -14.33
C VAL A 49 10.20 -5.08 -15.75
N ILE A 50 9.75 -3.90 -16.14
CA ILE A 50 9.25 -3.61 -17.49
C ILE A 50 10.33 -3.88 -18.55
N VAL A 51 11.56 -3.40 -18.32
CA VAL A 51 12.71 -3.64 -19.23
C VAL A 51 13.07 -5.12 -19.34
N LEU A 52 13.02 -5.84 -18.21
CA LEU A 52 13.29 -7.30 -18.21
C LEU A 52 12.20 -8.06 -18.98
N LEU A 53 10.94 -7.67 -18.85
CA LEU A 53 9.84 -8.27 -19.62
C LEU A 53 10.02 -8.03 -21.13
N ASP A 54 10.45 -6.85 -21.54
CA ASP A 54 10.78 -6.55 -22.95
C ASP A 54 11.92 -7.42 -23.47
N SER A 55 12.95 -7.60 -22.65
CA SER A 55 14.12 -8.41 -23.03
C SER A 55 13.76 -9.89 -23.14
N TYR A 56 12.89 -10.38 -22.25
CA TYR A 56 12.40 -11.76 -22.28
C TYR A 56 11.50 -12.01 -23.50
N GLY A 57 10.57 -11.10 -23.79
CA GLY A 57 9.69 -11.18 -24.97
C GLY A 57 10.47 -11.26 -26.29
N LYS A 58 11.56 -10.48 -26.43
CA LYS A 58 12.45 -10.55 -27.58
C LYS A 58 13.17 -11.89 -27.72
N ARG A 59 13.55 -12.55 -26.64
CA ARG A 59 14.23 -13.85 -26.65
C ARG A 59 13.30 -15.00 -27.02
N THR A 60 12.03 -14.95 -26.57
CA THR A 60 11.05 -16.02 -26.86
C THR A 60 10.47 -15.91 -28.27
N SER A 61 10.49 -14.75 -28.91
CA SER A 61 10.10 -14.54 -30.31
C SER A 61 11.21 -14.92 -31.31
N GLY A 62 12.23 -15.64 -30.88
CA GLY A 62 13.41 -16.00 -31.65
C GLY A 62 13.12 -16.74 -32.95
N GLY A 63 13.33 -16.08 -34.10
CA GLY A 63 13.62 -16.69 -35.40
C GLY A 63 12.49 -16.77 -36.41
N GLY A 64 11.24 -16.37 -36.10
CA GLY A 64 10.16 -16.28 -37.08
C GLY A 64 9.92 -14.85 -37.55
N LYS A 65 10.00 -14.59 -38.85
CA LYS A 65 9.86 -13.24 -39.44
C LYS A 65 8.47 -12.60 -39.34
N ASP A 66 7.48 -13.21 -38.68
CA ASP A 66 6.06 -12.84 -38.84
C ASP A 66 5.28 -12.40 -37.59
N THR A 67 5.92 -12.20 -36.43
CA THR A 67 5.22 -11.61 -35.29
C THR A 67 6.06 -10.50 -34.66
N LEU A 68 5.94 -9.30 -35.25
CA LEU A 68 6.37 -8.04 -34.60
C LEU A 68 5.44 -7.77 -33.41
N GLN A 69 5.52 -8.55 -32.33
CA GLN A 69 4.92 -8.15 -31.07
C GLN A 69 5.64 -6.89 -30.59
N GLU A 70 4.87 -5.82 -30.46
CA GLU A 70 5.42 -4.58 -29.89
C GLU A 70 6.04 -4.85 -28.51
N PRO A 71 7.18 -4.24 -28.20
CA PRO A 71 7.80 -4.33 -26.89
C PRO A 71 6.77 -3.96 -25.80
N TYR A 72 6.76 -4.72 -24.69
CA TYR A 72 5.83 -4.47 -23.58
C TYR A 72 5.86 -3.01 -23.12
N SER A 73 7.03 -2.37 -23.06
CA SER A 73 7.19 -0.95 -22.71
C SER A 73 6.43 -0.01 -23.66
N ARG A 74 6.24 -0.37 -24.93
CA ARG A 74 5.55 0.45 -25.94
C ARG A 74 4.03 0.28 -25.94
N THR A 75 3.48 -0.76 -25.33
CA THR A 75 2.04 -0.90 -25.20
C THR A 75 1.46 0.26 -24.36
N LYS A 76 0.19 0.53 -24.49
CA LYS A 76 -0.49 1.68 -23.85
C LYS A 76 -0.22 1.77 -22.35
N TRP A 77 0.16 2.96 -21.88
CA TRP A 77 0.35 3.26 -20.48
C TRP A 77 -0.96 3.78 -19.86
N PRO A 78 -1.38 3.26 -18.69
CA PRO A 78 -2.60 3.68 -18.00
C PRO A 78 -2.39 4.98 -17.22
N VAL A 79 -2.07 6.08 -17.93
CA VAL A 79 -1.66 7.35 -17.30
C VAL A 79 -2.74 7.91 -16.39
N LYS A 80 -4.01 7.93 -16.83
CA LYS A 80 -5.12 8.47 -16.02
C LYS A 80 -5.29 7.69 -14.71
N GLY A 81 -5.32 6.35 -14.80
CA GLY A 81 -5.45 5.47 -13.64
C GLY A 81 -4.25 5.61 -12.71
N GLY A 82 -3.03 5.58 -13.25
CA GLY A 82 -1.80 5.69 -12.48
C GLY A 82 -1.66 7.02 -11.76
N VAL A 83 -1.98 8.15 -12.42
CA VAL A 83 -1.94 9.48 -11.79
C VAL A 83 -2.98 9.60 -10.69
N LEU A 84 -4.24 9.19 -10.94
CA LEU A 84 -5.30 9.27 -9.94
C LEU A 84 -4.98 8.38 -8.73
N CYS A 85 -4.59 7.13 -8.96
CA CYS A 85 -4.15 6.23 -7.88
C CYS A 85 -2.96 6.82 -7.12
N GLY A 86 -1.99 7.42 -7.83
CA GLY A 86 -0.80 8.01 -7.22
C GLY A 86 -1.10 9.20 -6.31
N ILE A 87 -2.02 10.10 -6.70
CA ILE A 87 -2.44 11.23 -5.86
C ILE A 87 -3.13 10.74 -4.60
N ILE A 88 -4.09 9.81 -4.72
CA ILE A 88 -4.81 9.25 -3.58
C ILE A 88 -3.83 8.51 -2.66
N LEU A 89 -2.95 7.72 -3.24
CA LEU A 89 -1.96 6.94 -2.51
C LEU A 89 -0.94 7.84 -1.78
N PHE A 90 -0.51 8.94 -2.40
CA PHE A 90 0.35 9.93 -1.74
C PHE A 90 -0.27 10.45 -0.45
N VAL A 91 -1.55 10.82 -0.47
CA VAL A 91 -2.25 11.30 0.74
C VAL A 91 -2.34 10.20 1.80
N ALA A 92 -2.76 8.99 1.40
CA ALA A 92 -2.89 7.86 2.31
C ALA A 92 -1.54 7.48 2.95
N MET A 93 -0.49 7.32 2.15
CA MET A 93 0.85 6.96 2.63
C MET A 93 1.47 8.05 3.52
N SER A 94 1.19 9.33 3.22
CA SER A 94 1.69 10.44 4.03
C SER A 94 1.03 10.46 5.41
N LEU A 95 -0.28 10.27 5.48
CA LEU A 95 -1.01 10.15 6.74
C LEU A 95 -0.54 8.94 7.56
N GLN A 96 -0.36 7.79 6.90
CA GLN A 96 0.11 6.56 7.55
C GLN A 96 1.51 6.74 8.14
N GLN A 97 2.47 7.18 7.32
CA GLN A 97 3.86 7.31 7.78
C GLN A 97 4.00 8.38 8.84
N TYR A 98 3.25 9.48 8.73
CA TYR A 98 3.20 10.52 9.76
C TYR A 98 2.59 9.97 11.06
N GLY A 99 1.45 9.27 10.97
CA GLY A 99 0.79 8.64 12.10
C GLY A 99 1.70 7.68 12.86
N ILE A 100 2.44 6.82 12.14
CA ILE A 100 3.42 5.89 12.72
C ILE A 100 4.52 6.67 13.47
N GLY A 101 5.04 7.76 12.88
CA GLY A 101 6.15 8.51 13.44
C GLY A 101 5.84 9.35 14.67
N ILE A 102 4.55 9.65 14.94
CA ILE A 102 4.14 10.48 16.08
C ILE A 102 3.62 9.67 17.28
N TYR A 103 3.61 8.34 17.22
CA TYR A 103 3.27 7.55 18.39
C TYR A 103 4.31 7.73 19.49
N PRO A 104 3.87 7.84 20.77
CA PRO A 104 4.79 7.92 21.90
C PRO A 104 5.65 6.67 22.03
N ALA A 105 6.85 6.83 22.58
CA ALA A 105 7.72 5.71 22.89
C ALA A 105 7.01 4.68 23.80
N GLY A 106 7.21 3.40 23.52
CA GLY A 106 6.56 2.29 24.25
C GLY A 106 5.16 1.92 23.73
N VAL A 107 4.62 2.64 22.76
CA VAL A 107 3.39 2.22 22.05
C VAL A 107 3.75 1.26 20.93
N ALA A 108 3.00 0.16 20.78
CA ALA A 108 3.17 -0.80 19.69
C ALA A 108 2.68 -0.20 18.35
N ALA A 109 3.43 0.78 17.80
CA ALA A 109 3.04 1.60 16.66
C ALA A 109 2.70 0.75 15.42
N SER A 110 3.53 -0.25 15.07
CA SER A 110 3.33 -1.10 13.89
C SER A 110 2.01 -1.89 13.96
N GLY A 111 1.73 -2.53 15.08
CA GLY A 111 0.49 -3.30 15.27
C GLY A 111 -0.75 -2.41 15.29
N ARG A 112 -0.64 -1.25 15.95
CA ARG A 112 -1.72 -0.28 16.09
C ARG A 112 -2.06 0.37 14.74
N ALA A 113 -1.06 0.82 14.00
CA ALA A 113 -1.20 1.38 12.68
C ALA A 113 -1.78 0.35 11.69
N GLY A 114 -1.25 -0.87 11.65
CA GLY A 114 -1.77 -1.93 10.79
C GLY A 114 -3.22 -2.29 11.09
N PHE A 115 -3.63 -2.28 12.36
CA PHE A 115 -5.02 -2.55 12.73
C PHE A 115 -5.95 -1.40 12.31
N LEU A 116 -5.59 -0.15 12.62
CA LEU A 116 -6.41 1.03 12.30
C LEU A 116 -6.51 1.26 10.79
N THR A 117 -5.42 1.09 10.06
CA THR A 117 -5.44 1.12 8.59
C THR A 117 -6.42 0.10 8.03
N ALA A 118 -6.44 -1.15 8.54
CA ALA A 118 -7.33 -2.20 8.05
C ALA A 118 -8.83 -1.89 8.23
N THR A 119 -9.20 -0.83 8.97
CA THR A 119 -10.59 -0.35 9.05
C THR A 119 -11.14 0.10 7.69
N TYR A 120 -10.28 0.28 6.67
CA TYR A 120 -10.73 0.49 5.29
C TYR A 120 -11.70 -0.61 4.82
N VAL A 121 -11.66 -1.81 5.39
CA VAL A 121 -12.59 -2.91 5.02
C VAL A 121 -14.04 -2.51 5.29
N VAL A 122 -14.30 -1.84 6.40
CA VAL A 122 -15.63 -1.32 6.76
C VAL A 122 -16.04 -0.20 5.79
N LEU A 123 -15.13 0.73 5.53
CA LEU A 123 -15.37 1.87 4.65
C LEU A 123 -15.64 1.42 3.20
N VAL A 124 -14.86 0.49 2.67
CA VAL A 124 -15.08 -0.11 1.34
C VAL A 124 -16.44 -0.82 1.27
N ALA A 125 -16.82 -1.52 2.35
CA ALA A 125 -18.13 -2.20 2.40
C ALA A 125 -19.27 -1.19 2.32
N ILE A 126 -19.23 -0.12 3.13
CA ILE A 126 -20.24 0.95 3.13
C ILE A 126 -20.35 1.59 1.74
N CYS A 127 -19.23 2.00 1.15
CA CYS A 127 -19.22 2.57 -0.20
C CYS A 127 -19.72 1.60 -1.26
N SER A 128 -19.38 0.32 -1.16
CA SER A 128 -19.88 -0.72 -2.08
C SER A 128 -21.40 -0.87 -2.04
N VAL A 129 -22.00 -0.77 -0.85
CA VAL A 129 -23.48 -0.75 -0.71
C VAL A 129 -24.07 0.49 -1.37
N TRP A 130 -23.52 1.67 -1.13
CA TRP A 130 -23.99 2.92 -1.77
C TRP A 130 -23.88 2.86 -3.30
N MET A 131 -22.87 2.14 -3.82
CA MET A 131 -22.73 1.87 -5.26
C MET A 131 -23.67 0.77 -5.78
N GLY A 132 -24.57 0.25 -4.95
CA GLY A 132 -25.56 -0.80 -5.30
C GLY A 132 -24.97 -2.20 -5.43
N LYS A 133 -23.75 -2.45 -4.95
CA LYS A 133 -23.13 -3.79 -4.97
C LYS A 133 -23.67 -4.64 -3.82
N LYS A 134 -23.90 -5.94 -4.08
CA LYS A 134 -24.26 -6.91 -3.05
C LYS A 134 -23.04 -7.25 -2.21
N LEU A 135 -23.18 -7.19 -0.89
CA LEU A 135 -22.11 -7.56 0.03
C LEU A 135 -22.10 -9.07 0.29
N HIS A 136 -20.89 -9.61 0.43
CA HIS A 136 -20.73 -10.98 0.91
C HIS A 136 -21.05 -11.04 2.42
N PRO A 137 -21.74 -12.08 2.95
CA PRO A 137 -22.10 -12.16 4.38
C PRO A 137 -20.93 -12.03 5.35
N LEU A 138 -19.73 -12.50 4.96
CA LEU A 138 -18.50 -12.35 5.75
C LEU A 138 -18.13 -10.90 6.03
N ILE A 139 -18.59 -9.94 5.23
CA ILE A 139 -18.32 -8.51 5.46
C ILE A 139 -18.99 -8.04 6.75
N ALA A 140 -20.20 -8.50 7.07
CA ALA A 140 -20.87 -8.17 8.33
C ALA A 140 -20.05 -8.66 9.53
N VAL A 141 -19.49 -9.86 9.46
CA VAL A 141 -18.60 -10.41 10.50
C VAL A 141 -17.32 -9.57 10.61
N SER A 142 -16.74 -9.18 9.47
CA SER A 142 -15.53 -8.33 9.45
C SER A 142 -15.81 -6.95 10.06
N ILE A 143 -16.96 -6.33 9.79
CA ILE A 143 -17.36 -5.05 10.38
C ILE A 143 -17.43 -5.15 11.89
N VAL A 144 -18.15 -6.17 12.42
CA VAL A 144 -18.26 -6.39 13.86
C VAL A 144 -16.89 -6.63 14.49
N GLY A 145 -16.05 -7.45 13.85
CA GLY A 145 -14.68 -7.70 14.30
C GLY A 145 -13.82 -6.44 14.32
N CYS A 146 -13.90 -5.60 13.28
CA CYS A 146 -13.19 -4.31 13.23
C CYS A 146 -13.63 -3.36 14.33
N ILE A 147 -14.94 -3.21 14.57
CA ILE A 147 -15.47 -2.33 15.62
C ILE A 147 -15.01 -2.81 17.00
N ALA A 148 -15.15 -4.12 17.26
CA ALA A 148 -14.74 -4.72 18.52
C ALA A 148 -13.23 -4.57 18.76
N GLY A 149 -12.41 -4.84 17.74
CA GLY A 149 -10.96 -4.69 17.82
C GLY A 149 -10.53 -3.23 18.01
N MET A 150 -11.17 -2.28 17.33
CA MET A 150 -10.90 -0.86 17.50
C MET A 150 -11.24 -0.38 18.93
N TYR A 151 -12.36 -0.86 19.49
CA TYR A 151 -12.71 -0.62 20.87
C TYR A 151 -11.65 -1.15 21.84
N LEU A 152 -11.27 -2.40 21.69
CA LEU A 152 -10.24 -3.02 22.56
C LEU A 152 -8.88 -2.34 22.44
N LEU A 153 -8.51 -1.89 21.23
CA LEU A 153 -7.20 -1.28 20.98
C LEU A 153 -7.12 0.17 21.48
N CYS A 154 -8.17 0.97 21.23
CA CYS A 154 -8.15 2.41 21.46
C CYS A 154 -8.86 2.84 22.76
N MET A 155 -9.85 2.07 23.23
CA MET A 155 -10.78 2.48 24.28
C MET A 155 -10.68 1.65 25.57
N SER A 156 -9.92 0.55 25.60
CA SER A 156 -9.79 -0.30 26.78
C SER A 156 -9.18 0.43 27.99
N GLY A 157 -8.42 1.53 27.75
CA GLY A 157 -7.91 2.45 28.76
C GLY A 157 -8.71 3.75 28.89
N GLY A 158 -9.94 3.84 28.34
CA GLY A 158 -10.72 5.06 28.23
C GLY A 158 -10.21 5.99 27.12
N PHE A 159 -10.75 7.21 27.05
CA PHE A 159 -10.35 8.20 26.03
C PHE A 159 -8.88 8.62 26.08
N ALA A 160 -8.20 8.45 27.21
CA ALA A 160 -6.77 8.71 27.35
C ALA A 160 -5.89 7.74 26.51
N GLY A 161 -6.47 6.64 26.02
CA GLY A 161 -5.79 5.69 25.14
C GLY A 161 -5.80 6.05 23.64
N ILE A 162 -6.39 7.19 23.24
CA ILE A 162 -6.42 7.64 21.84
C ILE A 162 -5.27 8.60 21.60
N TYR A 163 -4.45 8.30 20.60
CA TYR A 163 -3.32 9.12 20.18
C TYR A 163 -3.64 9.86 18.87
N MET A 164 -2.95 10.97 18.61
CA MET A 164 -3.06 11.65 17.31
C MET A 164 -2.66 10.73 16.14
N GLY A 165 -1.73 9.81 16.38
CA GLY A 165 -1.38 8.77 15.42
C GLY A 165 -2.59 7.93 14.99
N ASP A 166 -3.50 7.59 15.91
CA ASP A 166 -4.73 6.82 15.58
C ASP A 166 -5.65 7.60 14.63
N VAL A 167 -5.74 8.91 14.82
CA VAL A 167 -6.54 9.78 13.93
C VAL A 167 -5.93 9.80 12.54
N CYS A 168 -4.61 9.91 12.43
CA CYS A 168 -3.91 9.86 11.14
C CYS A 168 -4.10 8.52 10.45
N GLU A 169 -4.02 7.40 11.19
CA GLU A 169 -4.22 6.06 10.64
C GLU A 169 -5.67 5.81 10.19
N PHE A 170 -6.66 6.34 10.91
CA PHE A 170 -8.04 6.27 10.47
C PHE A 170 -8.30 7.10 9.22
N LEU A 171 -7.76 8.32 9.13
CA LEU A 171 -7.84 9.14 7.91
C LEU A 171 -7.09 8.48 6.74
N CYS A 172 -5.96 7.82 7.01
CA CYS A 172 -5.24 7.01 6.05
C CYS A 172 -6.13 5.86 5.53
N ALA A 173 -6.90 5.19 6.40
CA ALA A 173 -7.86 4.15 6.00
C ALA A 173 -8.91 4.67 5.00
N VAL A 174 -9.39 5.92 5.17
CA VAL A 174 -10.26 6.58 4.18
C VAL A 174 -9.53 6.75 2.84
N GLY A 175 -8.27 7.16 2.86
CA GLY A 175 -7.45 7.26 1.66
C GLY A 175 -7.28 5.91 0.96
N PHE A 176 -6.98 4.84 1.71
CA PHE A 176 -6.87 3.50 1.14
C PHE A 176 -8.19 2.95 0.62
N MET A 177 -9.33 3.25 1.28
CA MET A 177 -10.65 2.94 0.72
C MET A 177 -10.81 3.57 -0.68
N CYS A 178 -10.52 4.86 -0.81
CA CYS A 178 -10.59 5.55 -2.10
C CYS A 178 -9.63 4.92 -3.13
N HIS A 179 -8.41 4.56 -2.71
CA HIS A 179 -7.43 3.89 -3.57
C HIS A 179 -7.94 2.53 -4.05
N ILE A 180 -8.44 1.67 -3.16
CA ILE A 180 -8.96 0.34 -3.48
C ILE A 180 -10.11 0.42 -4.50
N LEU A 181 -11.05 1.37 -4.31
CA LEU A 181 -12.16 1.58 -5.23
C LEU A 181 -11.68 2.13 -6.59
N THR A 182 -10.67 2.99 -6.59
CA THR A 182 -10.06 3.52 -7.82
C THR A 182 -9.33 2.41 -8.58
N VAL A 183 -8.56 1.57 -7.89
CA VAL A 183 -7.91 0.39 -8.50
C VAL A 183 -8.94 -0.56 -9.10
N GLU A 184 -10.08 -0.80 -8.42
CA GLU A 184 -11.16 -1.62 -9.00
C GLU A 184 -11.68 -1.03 -10.31
N HIS A 185 -11.85 0.29 -10.37
CA HIS A 185 -12.30 0.97 -11.60
C HIS A 185 -11.32 0.78 -12.76
N PHE A 186 -10.02 0.81 -12.48
CA PHE A 186 -8.95 0.63 -13.47
C PHE A 186 -8.39 -0.80 -13.52
N ALA A 187 -9.05 -1.80 -12.92
CA ALA A 187 -8.54 -3.17 -12.80
C ALA A 187 -8.25 -3.88 -14.14
N LYS A 188 -8.85 -3.42 -15.26
CA LYS A 188 -8.59 -3.94 -16.61
C LYS A 188 -7.26 -3.47 -17.20
N GLU A 189 -6.68 -2.41 -16.66
CA GLU A 189 -5.42 -1.83 -17.12
C GLU A 189 -4.22 -2.69 -16.72
N ASP A 190 -3.06 -2.38 -17.28
CA ASP A 190 -1.82 -3.07 -16.94
C ASP A 190 -1.36 -2.71 -15.52
N GLY A 191 -1.36 -3.71 -14.63
CA GLY A 191 -1.07 -3.50 -13.20
C GLY A 191 0.36 -3.06 -12.92
N ILE A 192 1.35 -3.55 -13.68
CA ILE A 192 2.77 -3.19 -13.47
C ILE A 192 3.00 -1.74 -13.88
N LYS A 193 2.49 -1.35 -15.05
CA LYS A 193 2.62 0.03 -15.54
C LYS A 193 1.81 1.01 -14.69
N LEU A 194 0.61 0.62 -14.24
CA LEU A 194 -0.20 1.42 -13.35
C LEU A 194 0.52 1.66 -12.03
N SER A 195 1.10 0.60 -11.42
CA SER A 195 1.93 0.72 -10.22
C SER A 195 3.15 1.61 -10.44
N CYS A 196 3.82 1.49 -11.59
CA CYS A 196 4.98 2.32 -11.91
C CYS A 196 4.62 3.81 -11.92
N ILE A 197 3.51 4.19 -12.58
CA ILE A 197 3.05 5.58 -12.64
C ILE A 197 2.63 6.07 -11.25
N GLN A 198 1.84 5.29 -10.49
CA GLN A 198 1.39 5.73 -9.17
C GLN A 198 2.55 6.00 -8.22
N PHE A 199 3.62 5.18 -8.24
CA PHE A 199 4.80 5.43 -7.41
C PHE A 199 5.69 6.55 -7.95
N ALA A 200 5.75 6.79 -9.25
CA ALA A 200 6.38 7.99 -9.80
C ALA A 200 5.67 9.26 -9.32
N VAL A 201 4.33 9.28 -9.32
CA VAL A 201 3.53 10.39 -8.79
C VAL A 201 3.74 10.55 -7.28
N CYS A 202 3.72 9.47 -6.50
CA CYS A 202 4.01 9.51 -5.07
C CYS A 202 5.42 10.08 -4.80
N ALA A 203 6.42 9.65 -5.56
CA ALA A 203 7.80 10.13 -5.42
C ALA A 203 7.90 11.64 -5.68
N ILE A 204 7.23 12.14 -6.73
CA ILE A 204 7.23 13.57 -7.07
C ILE A 204 6.54 14.38 -5.97
N LEU A 205 5.32 13.99 -5.58
CA LEU A 205 4.54 14.74 -4.59
C LEU A 205 5.19 14.70 -3.20
N SER A 206 5.67 13.52 -2.76
CA SER A 206 6.41 13.40 -1.49
C SER A 206 7.73 14.18 -1.55
N GLY A 207 8.44 14.15 -2.68
CA GLY A 207 9.68 14.88 -2.88
C GLY A 207 9.49 16.39 -2.79
N VAL A 208 8.42 16.91 -3.38
CA VAL A 208 8.04 18.32 -3.23
C VAL A 208 7.78 18.67 -1.76
N MET A 209 6.96 17.87 -1.07
CA MET A 209 6.67 18.11 0.35
C MET A 209 7.93 17.99 1.22
N MET A 210 8.77 16.99 0.96
CA MET A 210 10.07 16.82 1.64
C MET A 210 10.93 18.10 1.57
N LEU A 211 11.06 18.69 0.38
CA LEU A 211 11.88 19.90 0.18
C LEU A 211 11.32 21.13 0.92
N PHE A 212 10.01 21.22 1.16
CA PHE A 212 9.39 22.35 1.83
C PHE A 212 9.22 22.18 3.34
N THR A 213 9.20 20.94 3.84
CA THR A 213 8.78 20.65 5.23
C THR A 213 9.85 19.96 6.06
N GLU A 214 10.85 19.35 5.44
CA GLU A 214 11.84 18.54 6.14
C GLU A 214 13.27 18.97 5.83
N ASN A 215 14.15 18.89 6.83
CA ASN A 215 15.60 19.01 6.62
C ASN A 215 16.12 17.62 6.24
N VAL A 216 16.53 17.48 4.97
CA VAL A 216 17.00 16.19 4.44
C VAL A 216 18.36 15.85 5.06
N ASP A 217 18.39 14.77 5.85
CA ASP A 217 19.62 14.20 6.41
C ASP A 217 20.03 12.94 5.65
N PHE A 218 21.16 13.00 4.97
CA PHE A 218 21.68 11.86 4.21
C PHE A 218 22.11 10.70 5.12
N ALA A 219 22.62 11.01 6.31
CA ALA A 219 23.00 9.98 7.29
C ALA A 219 21.75 9.21 7.78
N GLY A 220 20.66 9.94 8.05
CA GLY A 220 19.37 9.34 8.38
C GLY A 220 18.83 8.46 7.26
N ILE A 221 18.93 8.89 5.99
CA ILE A 221 18.53 8.07 4.83
C ILE A 221 19.34 6.77 4.77
N CYS A 222 20.65 6.83 5.00
CA CYS A 222 21.49 5.64 5.03
C CYS A 222 21.13 4.72 6.20
N ALA A 223 20.83 5.25 7.38
CA ALA A 223 20.37 4.48 8.54
C ALA A 223 19.03 3.80 8.27
N ALA A 224 18.11 4.47 7.60
CA ALA A 224 16.82 3.91 7.16
C ALA A 224 16.92 3.04 5.88
N GLY A 225 18.12 2.77 5.37
CA GLY A 225 18.34 2.15 4.06
C GLY A 225 17.64 0.81 3.89
N LEU A 226 17.72 -0.10 4.88
CA LEU A 226 17.04 -1.39 4.83
C LEU A 226 15.50 -1.26 4.87
N PRO A 227 14.89 -0.49 5.80
CA PRO A 227 13.49 -0.13 5.77
C PRO A 227 13.01 0.44 4.43
N ILE A 228 13.78 1.37 3.84
CA ILE A 228 13.47 2.00 2.55
C ILE A 228 13.52 0.97 1.42
N LEU A 229 14.53 0.13 1.35
CA LEU A 229 14.64 -0.93 0.34
C LEU A 229 13.51 -1.94 0.47
N TYR A 230 13.22 -2.41 1.68
CA TYR A 230 12.13 -3.33 1.94
C TYR A 230 10.79 -2.74 1.47
N THR A 231 10.46 -1.54 1.95
CA THR A 231 9.18 -0.89 1.61
C THR A 231 9.12 -0.44 0.16
N GLY A 232 10.25 -0.06 -0.45
CA GLY A 232 10.31 0.32 -1.86
C GLY A 232 10.12 -0.87 -2.80
N VAL A 233 10.88 -1.95 -2.61
CA VAL A 233 10.83 -3.12 -3.51
C VAL A 233 9.62 -4.00 -3.20
N LEU A 234 9.47 -4.47 -1.96
CA LEU A 234 8.45 -5.45 -1.63
C LEU A 234 7.08 -4.81 -1.44
N SER A 235 6.97 -3.75 -0.64
CA SER A 235 5.67 -3.10 -0.39
C SER A 235 5.22 -2.29 -1.62
N SER A 236 6.00 -1.33 -2.08
CA SER A 236 5.63 -0.45 -3.19
C SER A 236 5.70 -1.16 -4.55
N GLY A 237 6.78 -1.85 -4.84
CA GLY A 237 6.98 -2.53 -6.13
C GLY A 237 6.09 -3.76 -6.27
N ILE A 238 6.18 -4.72 -5.36
CA ILE A 238 5.53 -6.02 -5.49
C ILE A 238 4.10 -5.98 -4.96
N ALA A 239 3.86 -5.61 -3.68
CA ALA A 239 2.56 -5.80 -3.06
C ALA A 239 1.45 -4.95 -3.71
N TYR A 240 1.69 -3.68 -4.03
CA TYR A 240 0.69 -2.87 -4.76
C TYR A 240 0.43 -3.39 -6.18
N THR A 241 1.45 -3.93 -6.85
CA THR A 241 1.25 -4.58 -8.15
C THR A 241 0.39 -5.85 -8.00
N LEU A 242 0.66 -6.65 -6.96
CA LEU A 242 -0.15 -7.83 -6.62
C LEU A 242 -1.60 -7.43 -6.27
N GLN A 243 -1.81 -6.32 -5.56
CA GLN A 243 -3.14 -5.78 -5.29
C GLN A 243 -3.90 -5.51 -6.60
N ILE A 244 -3.31 -4.77 -7.52
CA ILE A 244 -3.96 -4.43 -8.81
C ILE A 244 -4.27 -5.70 -9.60
N ILE A 245 -3.33 -6.65 -9.65
CA ILE A 245 -3.52 -7.93 -10.31
C ILE A 245 -4.60 -8.76 -9.61
N GLY A 246 -4.58 -8.82 -8.28
CA GLY A 246 -5.55 -9.57 -7.48
C GLY A 246 -6.97 -9.02 -7.62
N GLN A 247 -7.12 -7.69 -7.66
CA GLN A 247 -8.41 -7.03 -7.85
C GLN A 247 -9.01 -7.23 -9.27
N LYS A 248 -8.25 -7.72 -10.25
CA LYS A 248 -8.84 -8.23 -11.52
C LYS A 248 -9.75 -9.44 -11.32
N TYR A 249 -9.53 -10.19 -10.26
CA TYR A 249 -10.24 -11.45 -9.97
C TYR A 249 -11.21 -11.34 -8.78
N ALA A 250 -11.22 -10.23 -8.05
CA ALA A 250 -12.03 -10.03 -6.86
C ALA A 250 -12.60 -8.60 -6.82
N GLN A 251 -13.85 -8.46 -6.40
CA GLN A 251 -14.44 -7.15 -6.14
C GLN A 251 -13.73 -6.47 -4.96
N ALA A 252 -13.75 -5.12 -4.91
CA ALA A 252 -13.10 -4.33 -3.87
C ALA A 252 -13.45 -4.78 -2.45
N SER A 253 -14.73 -5.10 -2.20
CA SER A 253 -15.22 -5.58 -0.90
C SER A 253 -14.63 -6.93 -0.48
N VAL A 254 -14.42 -7.86 -1.42
CA VAL A 254 -13.78 -9.15 -1.14
C VAL A 254 -12.26 -8.97 -1.01
N ALA A 255 -11.68 -8.14 -1.88
CA ALA A 255 -10.27 -7.82 -1.84
C ALA A 255 -9.88 -7.18 -0.50
N SER A 256 -10.67 -6.21 -0.01
CA SER A 256 -10.41 -5.53 1.26
C SER A 256 -10.45 -6.47 2.47
N ILE A 257 -11.34 -7.49 2.47
CA ILE A 257 -11.36 -8.50 3.54
C ILE A 257 -10.06 -9.32 3.56
N VAL A 258 -9.59 -9.76 2.39
CA VAL A 258 -8.35 -10.56 2.34
C VAL A 258 -7.15 -9.71 2.72
N MET A 259 -7.10 -8.47 2.23
CA MET A 259 -6.01 -7.54 2.53
C MET A 259 -6.00 -7.09 3.99
N SER A 260 -7.14 -7.03 4.69
CA SER A 260 -7.18 -6.65 6.12
C SER A 260 -6.43 -7.62 7.04
N LEU A 261 -6.07 -8.82 6.55
CA LEU A 261 -5.16 -9.74 7.26
C LEU A 261 -3.77 -9.13 7.47
N GLU A 262 -3.43 -8.04 6.78
CA GLU A 262 -2.22 -7.26 7.07
C GLU A 262 -2.13 -6.83 8.54
N SER A 263 -3.28 -6.56 9.19
CA SER A 263 -3.34 -6.22 10.61
C SER A 263 -2.83 -7.36 11.51
N VAL A 264 -3.17 -8.59 11.18
CA VAL A 264 -2.68 -9.78 11.89
C VAL A 264 -1.18 -9.93 11.69
N PHE A 265 -0.73 -9.81 10.45
CA PHE A 265 0.69 -9.91 10.13
C PHE A 265 1.51 -8.77 10.73
N SER A 266 0.96 -7.55 10.85
CA SER A 266 1.64 -6.41 11.47
C SER A 266 1.86 -6.61 12.97
N VAL A 267 0.86 -7.15 13.68
CA VAL A 267 0.97 -7.47 15.10
C VAL A 267 1.99 -8.58 15.33
N LEU A 268 1.90 -9.67 14.55
CA LEU A 268 2.84 -10.80 14.68
C LEU A 268 4.27 -10.38 14.34
N ALA A 269 4.46 -9.63 13.26
CA ALA A 269 5.80 -9.15 12.88
C ALA A 269 6.35 -8.13 13.90
N GLY A 270 5.51 -7.21 14.38
CA GLY A 270 5.89 -6.27 15.43
C GLY A 270 6.33 -6.97 16.73
N TRP A 271 5.60 -8.00 17.15
CA TRP A 271 5.95 -8.78 18.33
C TRP A 271 7.27 -9.57 18.18
N LEU A 272 7.59 -10.01 16.95
CA LEU A 272 8.81 -10.78 16.70
C LEU A 272 10.06 -9.92 16.52
N VAL A 273 9.92 -8.67 16.05
CA VAL A 273 11.05 -7.85 15.59
C VAL A 273 11.28 -6.60 16.44
N LEU A 274 10.22 -5.99 16.96
CA LEU A 274 10.25 -4.80 17.81
C LEU A 274 10.04 -5.15 19.29
#